data_edd8a96b50f59504cc61455d185c9e08
#
_entry.id   edd8a96b50f59504cc61455d185c9e08
#
_cell.length_a   1.000
_cell.length_b   1.000
_cell.length_c   1.000
_cell.angle_alpha   90.00
_cell.angle_beta   90.00
_cell.angle_gamma   90.00
#
_symmetry.space_group_name_H-M   'P 1'
#
loop_
_entity.id
_entity.type
_entity.pdbx_description
1 polymer ?
#
loop_
_entity_poly.entity_id
_entity_poly.type
_entity_poly.pdbx_seq_one_letter_code
_entity_poly.pdbx_strand_id
1 'polypeptide(L)'
;MTVLFSQYWDVMPGKFGDYSNFIMTYYNSALERIGIKLVGGYYVTVGMGPRIIAVGVAQNLVDLENALASSEFDEITGQLQEYVTHYHSKILTPTGRVKMDGYKIQTGLWKFNQYWNIVQGLKERIYTEFIADDFLPSMEKIGIKVTAGWRVVVGSGPSILAESSAGSLVEIARAIDTDEFRQLMVRLKGTYVKDYHSRILAPTGRIDLPYLMKEMMAHF
;
A
#
# COMPACT_ATOMS: atom_id res chain seq x y z
N MET A 1 0.85 14.55 -10.44
CA MET A 1 0.10 13.98 -9.28
C MET A 1 0.65 12.59 -9.04
N THR A 2 1.20 12.31 -7.87
CA THR A 2 1.84 11.03 -7.53
C THR A 2 0.89 9.86 -7.77
N VAL A 3 1.39 8.83 -8.46
CA VAL A 3 0.68 7.58 -8.76
C VAL A 3 1.34 6.46 -7.97
N LEU A 4 0.52 5.62 -7.35
CA LEU A 4 0.99 4.44 -6.63
C LEU A 4 0.97 3.23 -7.57
N PHE A 5 2.09 2.53 -7.62
CA PHE A 5 2.24 1.22 -8.27
C PHE A 5 2.43 0.17 -7.19
N SER A 6 1.40 -0.59 -6.93
CA SER A 6 1.40 -1.62 -5.87
C SER A 6 1.51 -2.99 -6.51
N GLN A 7 2.48 -3.76 -6.10
CA GLN A 7 2.79 -5.10 -6.62
C GLN A 7 2.63 -6.14 -5.52
N TYR A 8 2.16 -7.32 -5.87
CA TYR A 8 1.78 -8.38 -4.94
C TYR A 8 2.33 -9.71 -5.43
N TRP A 9 2.89 -10.51 -4.51
CA TRP A 9 3.36 -11.87 -4.81
C TRP A 9 3.55 -12.73 -3.57
N ASP A 10 3.79 -14.01 -3.78
CA ASP A 10 4.29 -14.95 -2.78
C ASP A 10 5.70 -15.39 -3.17
N VAL A 11 6.61 -15.52 -2.20
CA VAL A 11 7.95 -16.06 -2.45
C VAL A 11 7.87 -17.57 -2.54
N MET A 12 8.50 -18.16 -3.56
CA MET A 12 8.55 -19.61 -3.74
C MET A 12 9.26 -20.30 -2.57
N PRO A 13 8.78 -21.46 -2.12
CA PRO A 13 9.45 -22.26 -1.10
C PRO A 13 10.92 -22.51 -1.46
N GLY A 14 11.81 -22.30 -0.50
CA GLY A 14 13.26 -22.48 -0.68
C GLY A 14 13.99 -21.32 -1.37
N LYS A 15 13.30 -20.34 -1.97
CA LYS A 15 13.92 -19.22 -2.71
C LYS A 15 14.11 -17.95 -1.88
N PHE A 16 13.77 -17.95 -0.60
CA PHE A 16 13.72 -16.73 0.20
C PHE A 16 15.07 -15.98 0.31
N GLY A 17 16.19 -16.69 0.40
CA GLY A 17 17.53 -16.10 0.45
C GLY A 17 17.89 -15.40 -0.86
N ASP A 18 17.73 -16.12 -1.99
CA ASP A 18 18.03 -15.60 -3.33
C ASP A 18 17.09 -14.43 -3.67
N TYR A 19 15.80 -14.57 -3.37
CA TYR A 19 14.80 -13.49 -3.49
C TYR A 19 15.21 -12.23 -2.71
N SER A 20 15.62 -12.39 -1.44
CA SER A 20 16.02 -11.25 -0.61
C SER A 20 17.25 -10.55 -1.18
N ASN A 21 18.24 -11.32 -1.61
CA ASN A 21 19.43 -10.76 -2.27
C ASN A 21 19.07 -10.03 -3.56
N PHE A 22 18.24 -10.63 -4.43
CA PHE A 22 17.76 -10.02 -5.67
C PHE A 22 17.04 -8.69 -5.41
N ILE A 23 16.10 -8.65 -4.45
CA ILE A 23 15.39 -7.41 -4.10
C ILE A 23 16.34 -6.31 -3.65
N MET A 24 17.30 -6.63 -2.78
CA MET A 24 18.21 -5.63 -2.19
C MET A 24 19.29 -5.15 -3.15
N THR A 25 19.79 -6.02 -4.02
CA THR A 25 20.97 -5.69 -4.86
C THR A 25 20.60 -5.24 -6.27
N TYR A 26 19.46 -5.67 -6.80
CA TYR A 26 19.06 -5.41 -8.18
C TYR A 26 17.70 -4.73 -8.31
N TYR A 27 16.63 -5.35 -7.82
CA TYR A 27 15.24 -4.99 -8.11
C TYR A 27 14.91 -3.53 -7.75
N ASN A 28 15.31 -3.09 -6.56
CA ASN A 28 15.01 -1.73 -6.09
C ASN A 28 15.65 -0.68 -7.00
N SER A 29 16.94 -0.85 -7.32
CA SER A 29 17.67 0.10 -8.17
C SER A 29 17.23 0.02 -9.64
N ALA A 30 16.85 -1.15 -10.13
CA ALA A 30 16.36 -1.33 -11.47
C ALA A 30 15.02 -0.59 -11.69
N LEU A 31 14.05 -0.72 -10.78
CA LEU A 31 12.80 0.05 -10.85
C LEU A 31 13.05 1.56 -10.75
N GLU A 32 13.99 2.00 -9.89
CA GLU A 32 14.30 3.43 -9.76
C GLU A 32 14.86 4.01 -11.07
N ARG A 33 15.68 3.25 -11.83
CA ARG A 33 16.21 3.70 -13.15
C ARG A 33 15.12 3.97 -14.18
N ILE A 34 14.04 3.20 -14.18
CA ILE A 34 12.89 3.41 -15.09
C ILE A 34 11.84 4.38 -14.52
N GLY A 35 12.14 5.08 -13.41
CA GLY A 35 11.27 6.11 -12.85
C GLY A 35 10.23 5.62 -11.83
N ILE A 36 10.30 4.35 -11.40
CA ILE A 36 9.45 3.80 -10.32
C ILE A 36 10.26 3.76 -9.03
N LYS A 37 10.03 4.72 -8.14
CA LYS A 37 10.70 4.75 -6.83
C LYS A 37 9.96 3.87 -5.84
N LEU A 38 10.62 2.84 -5.31
CA LEU A 38 10.05 2.03 -4.23
C LEU A 38 10.04 2.82 -2.91
N VAL A 39 8.89 2.81 -2.24
CA VAL A 39 8.63 3.56 -1.01
C VAL A 39 8.18 2.67 0.15
N GLY A 40 7.95 1.38 -0.09
CA GLY A 40 7.61 0.43 0.96
C GLY A 40 7.62 -1.02 0.48
N GLY A 41 7.97 -1.92 1.38
CA GLY A 41 7.86 -3.37 1.21
C GLY A 41 7.30 -3.99 2.48
N TYR A 42 6.25 -4.79 2.35
CA TYR A 42 5.47 -5.27 3.48
C TYR A 42 5.19 -6.76 3.40
N TYR A 43 5.11 -7.40 4.58
CA TYR A 43 4.50 -8.72 4.76
C TYR A 43 3.04 -8.57 5.18
N VAL A 44 2.14 -9.30 4.56
CA VAL A 44 0.76 -9.46 5.05
C VAL A 44 0.78 -10.37 6.27
N THR A 45 0.69 -9.78 7.45
CA THR A 45 0.67 -10.49 8.73
C THR A 45 -0.72 -11.01 9.04
N VAL A 46 -1.75 -10.19 8.77
CA VAL A 46 -3.16 -10.54 8.94
C VAL A 46 -3.92 -10.18 7.67
N GLY A 47 -4.74 -11.09 7.16
CA GLY A 47 -5.56 -10.90 5.96
C GLY A 47 -5.25 -11.92 4.87
N MET A 48 -6.06 -11.89 3.80
CA MET A 48 -5.97 -12.80 2.65
C MET A 48 -5.12 -12.21 1.53
N GLY A 49 -4.70 -13.09 0.61
CA GLY A 49 -3.96 -12.77 -0.61
C GLY A 49 -2.46 -12.98 -0.47
N PRO A 50 -1.70 -12.56 -1.49
CA PRO A 50 -0.26 -12.71 -1.51
C PRO A 50 0.42 -12.08 -0.29
N ARG A 51 1.51 -12.70 0.15
CA ARG A 51 2.17 -12.36 1.42
C ARG A 51 3.10 -11.17 1.31
N ILE A 52 3.56 -10.82 0.12
CA ILE A 52 4.42 -9.64 -0.10
C ILE A 52 3.63 -8.56 -0.84
N ILE A 53 3.81 -7.33 -0.40
CA ILE A 53 3.34 -6.14 -1.08
C ILE A 53 4.55 -5.21 -1.24
N ALA A 54 4.92 -4.90 -2.48
CA ALA A 54 5.88 -3.86 -2.80
C ALA A 54 5.14 -2.63 -3.32
N VAL A 55 5.49 -1.47 -2.80
CA VAL A 55 4.84 -0.20 -3.12
C VAL A 55 5.84 0.72 -3.77
N GLY A 56 5.60 1.03 -5.04
CA GLY A 56 6.33 2.02 -5.81
C GLY A 56 5.48 3.27 -6.08
N VAL A 57 6.14 4.36 -6.40
CA VAL A 57 5.51 5.61 -6.86
C VAL A 57 6.15 6.09 -8.14
N ALA A 58 5.33 6.69 -9.02
CA ALA A 58 5.76 7.47 -10.16
C ALA A 58 5.20 8.89 -10.05
N GLN A 59 5.77 9.85 -10.80
CA GLN A 59 5.34 11.25 -10.73
C GLN A 59 3.94 11.46 -11.27
N ASN A 60 3.57 10.70 -12.30
CA ASN A 60 2.24 10.74 -12.93
C ASN A 60 1.97 9.42 -13.71
N LEU A 61 0.77 9.31 -14.30
CA LEU A 61 0.35 8.12 -15.06
C LEU A 61 1.17 7.93 -16.34
N VAL A 62 1.57 8.99 -17.02
CA VAL A 62 2.33 8.91 -18.29
C VAL A 62 3.74 8.36 -18.03
N ASP A 63 4.40 8.85 -16.97
CA ASP A 63 5.72 8.34 -16.58
C ASP A 63 5.63 6.86 -16.20
N LEU A 64 4.57 6.48 -15.46
CA LEU A 64 4.37 5.08 -15.11
C LEU A 64 4.08 4.20 -16.34
N GLU A 65 3.23 4.66 -17.28
CA GLU A 65 2.96 3.96 -18.54
C GLU A 65 4.24 3.72 -19.32
N ASN A 66 5.07 4.75 -19.50
CA ASN A 66 6.37 4.63 -20.18
C ASN A 66 7.30 3.63 -19.48
N ALA A 67 7.34 3.65 -18.15
CA ALA A 67 8.13 2.70 -17.38
C ALA A 67 7.65 1.26 -17.59
N LEU A 68 6.33 1.03 -17.50
CA LEU A 68 5.73 -0.30 -17.64
C LEU A 68 5.78 -0.85 -19.08
N ALA A 69 5.85 0.02 -20.10
CA ALA A 69 5.99 -0.35 -21.50
C ALA A 69 7.45 -0.58 -21.92
N SER A 70 8.41 -0.38 -21.03
CA SER A 70 9.83 -0.55 -21.34
C SER A 70 10.27 -2.02 -21.33
N SER A 71 11.20 -2.38 -22.21
CA SER A 71 11.84 -3.71 -22.19
C SER A 71 12.59 -3.97 -20.88
N GLU A 72 13.08 -2.92 -20.22
CA GLU A 72 13.74 -3.03 -18.92
C GLU A 72 12.75 -3.48 -17.83
N PHE A 73 11.48 -3.01 -17.84
CA PHE A 73 10.46 -3.49 -16.92
C PHE A 73 10.13 -4.97 -17.14
N ASP A 74 10.03 -5.41 -18.40
CA ASP A 74 9.81 -6.82 -18.75
C ASP A 74 10.95 -7.70 -18.21
N GLU A 75 12.21 -7.25 -18.37
CA GLU A 75 13.38 -7.96 -17.84
C GLU A 75 13.35 -8.04 -16.31
N ILE A 76 13.11 -6.91 -15.61
CA ILE A 76 13.02 -6.85 -14.15
C ILE A 76 11.93 -7.80 -13.64
N THR A 77 10.77 -7.78 -14.28
CA THR A 77 9.62 -8.60 -13.88
C THR A 77 9.86 -10.08 -14.19
N GLY A 78 10.49 -10.39 -15.34
CA GLY A 78 10.89 -11.75 -15.70
C GLY A 78 11.83 -12.36 -14.66
N GLN A 79 12.87 -11.61 -14.25
CA GLN A 79 13.79 -12.05 -13.21
C GLN A 79 13.09 -12.22 -11.85
N LEU A 80 12.18 -11.31 -11.48
CA LEU A 80 11.40 -11.45 -10.24
C LEU A 80 10.60 -12.76 -10.23
N GLN A 81 9.99 -13.13 -11.36
CA GLN A 81 9.16 -14.33 -11.49
C GLN A 81 9.93 -15.65 -11.34
N GLU A 82 11.26 -15.63 -11.37
CA GLU A 82 12.10 -16.79 -11.01
C GLU A 82 12.06 -17.13 -9.52
N TYR A 83 11.64 -16.18 -8.68
CA TYR A 83 11.61 -16.31 -7.23
C TYR A 83 10.19 -16.32 -6.64
N VAL A 84 9.17 -15.89 -7.42
CA VAL A 84 7.84 -15.61 -6.87
C VAL A 84 6.72 -16.26 -7.67
N THR A 85 5.56 -16.42 -7.01
CA THR A 85 4.30 -16.86 -7.60
C THR A 85 3.19 -15.83 -7.34
N HIS A 86 2.05 -15.97 -8.00
CA HIS A 86 0.86 -15.12 -7.83
C HIS A 86 1.13 -13.62 -8.03
N TYR A 87 2.12 -13.30 -8.88
CA TYR A 87 2.44 -11.91 -9.18
C TYR A 87 1.25 -11.21 -9.86
N HIS A 88 0.87 -10.07 -9.32
CA HIS A 88 -0.03 -9.12 -9.95
C HIS A 88 0.25 -7.70 -9.46
N SER A 89 -0.26 -6.72 -10.17
CA SER A 89 -0.06 -5.32 -9.82
C SER A 89 -1.35 -4.51 -9.89
N LYS A 90 -1.32 -3.33 -9.26
CA LYS A 90 -2.37 -2.32 -9.31
C LYS A 90 -1.78 -0.95 -9.49
N ILE A 91 -2.48 -0.11 -10.22
CA ILE A 91 -2.19 1.32 -10.33
C ILE A 91 -3.27 2.08 -9.58
N LEU A 92 -2.86 2.96 -8.69
CA LEU A 92 -3.77 3.72 -7.85
C LEU A 92 -3.46 5.21 -7.92
N THR A 93 -4.51 6.03 -7.85
CA THR A 93 -4.42 7.48 -7.77
C THR A 93 -5.02 7.98 -6.46
N PRO A 94 -4.58 9.12 -5.91
CA PRO A 94 -5.18 9.70 -4.71
C PRO A 94 -6.66 9.99 -4.90
N THR A 95 -7.47 9.70 -3.85
CA THR A 95 -8.91 10.04 -3.87
C THR A 95 -9.18 11.53 -3.68
N GLY A 96 -8.20 12.30 -3.19
CA GLY A 96 -8.36 13.70 -2.78
C GLY A 96 -9.09 13.91 -1.44
N ARG A 97 -9.57 12.84 -0.78
CA ARG A 97 -10.31 12.91 0.50
C ARG A 97 -9.42 12.90 1.74
N VAL A 98 -8.21 12.37 1.59
CA VAL A 98 -7.18 12.39 2.64
C VAL A 98 -6.10 13.37 2.20
N LYS A 99 -5.77 14.34 3.06
CA LYS A 99 -4.66 15.26 2.78
C LYS A 99 -3.34 14.49 2.87
N MET A 100 -2.60 14.47 1.77
CA MET A 100 -1.30 13.82 1.67
C MET A 100 -0.25 14.88 1.32
N ASP A 101 0.76 15.04 2.15
CA ASP A 101 1.90 15.95 1.91
C ASP A 101 3.02 15.22 1.13
N GLY A 102 2.65 14.63 -0.01
CA GLY A 102 3.47 13.68 -0.76
C GLY A 102 3.45 12.28 -0.15
N TYR A 103 3.77 11.27 -0.95
CA TYR A 103 3.88 9.88 -0.47
C TYR A 103 5.36 9.54 -0.32
N LYS A 104 5.81 9.43 0.93
CA LYS A 104 7.21 9.20 1.30
C LYS A 104 7.38 7.81 1.90
N ILE A 105 8.62 7.33 1.91
CA ILE A 105 8.99 6.12 2.66
C ILE A 105 8.63 6.32 4.14
N GLN A 106 7.92 5.34 4.69
CA GLN A 106 7.56 5.27 6.10
C GLN A 106 8.27 4.07 6.72
N THR A 107 9.55 4.26 7.03
CA THR A 107 10.41 3.20 7.57
C THR A 107 9.91 2.69 8.92
N GLY A 108 9.90 1.37 9.09
CA GLY A 108 9.56 0.72 10.35
C GLY A 108 8.08 0.79 10.76
N LEU A 109 7.23 1.47 10.00
CA LEU A 109 5.80 1.58 10.35
C LEU A 109 4.99 0.39 9.87
N TRP A 110 4.14 -0.10 10.75
CA TRP A 110 3.09 -1.04 10.41
C TRP A 110 1.96 -0.34 9.65
N LYS A 111 1.30 -1.07 8.76
CA LYS A 111 0.16 -0.56 8.00
C LYS A 111 -1.11 -1.30 8.39
N PHE A 112 -2.20 -0.55 8.51
CA PHE A 112 -3.56 -1.10 8.54
C PHE A 112 -4.27 -0.62 7.27
N ASN A 113 -4.34 -1.50 6.29
CA ASN A 113 -4.95 -1.23 4.99
C ASN A 113 -6.38 -1.75 4.96
N GLN A 114 -7.33 -0.88 4.63
CA GLN A 114 -8.74 -1.19 4.51
C GLN A 114 -9.19 -0.99 3.06
N TYR A 115 -9.89 -1.98 2.50
CA TYR A 115 -10.30 -2.03 1.10
C TYR A 115 -11.80 -2.17 1.00
N TRP A 116 -12.42 -1.44 0.05
CA TRP A 116 -13.85 -1.53 -0.20
C TRP A 116 -14.26 -0.99 -1.56
N ASN A 117 -15.50 -1.27 -1.95
CA ASN A 117 -16.22 -0.59 -3.02
C ASN A 117 -17.27 0.33 -2.41
N ILE A 118 -17.52 1.49 -3.02
CA ILE A 118 -18.63 2.35 -2.63
C ILE A 118 -19.93 1.69 -3.07
N VAL A 119 -20.99 1.76 -2.25
CA VAL A 119 -22.31 1.22 -2.59
C VAL A 119 -22.81 1.91 -3.86
N GLN A 120 -23.30 1.12 -4.81
CA GLN A 120 -23.83 1.64 -6.06
C GLN A 120 -25.04 2.55 -5.83
N GLY A 121 -25.08 3.69 -6.51
CA GLY A 121 -26.15 4.67 -6.37
C GLY A 121 -25.99 5.63 -5.18
N LEU A 122 -25.00 5.40 -4.30
CA LEU A 122 -24.69 6.36 -3.24
C LEU A 122 -24.13 7.65 -3.86
N LYS A 123 -24.72 8.79 -3.47
CA LYS A 123 -24.19 10.10 -3.94
C LYS A 123 -22.78 10.32 -3.39
N GLU A 124 -21.87 10.71 -4.27
CA GLU A 124 -20.47 10.92 -3.91
C GLU A 124 -20.29 11.92 -2.76
N ARG A 125 -21.14 12.96 -2.70
CA ARG A 125 -21.12 13.94 -1.62
C ARG A 125 -21.37 13.29 -0.25
N ILE A 126 -22.40 12.41 -0.14
CA ILE A 126 -22.75 11.74 1.12
C ILE A 126 -21.60 10.84 1.60
N TYR A 127 -20.98 10.11 0.69
CA TYR A 127 -19.81 9.28 1.03
C TYR A 127 -18.62 10.16 1.45
N THR A 128 -18.37 11.26 0.76
CA THR A 128 -17.25 12.16 1.06
C THR A 128 -17.42 12.85 2.41
N GLU A 129 -18.64 13.31 2.73
CA GLU A 129 -19.00 13.88 4.04
C GLU A 129 -18.77 12.83 5.15
N PHE A 130 -19.26 11.61 4.98
CA PHE A 130 -19.03 10.55 5.97
C PHE A 130 -17.53 10.27 6.18
N ILE A 131 -16.73 10.21 5.11
CA ILE A 131 -15.28 10.00 5.25
C ILE A 131 -14.64 11.15 6.02
N ALA A 132 -14.96 12.41 5.70
CA ALA A 132 -14.33 13.58 6.30
C ALA A 132 -14.77 13.82 7.75
N ASP A 133 -16.07 13.68 8.03
CA ASP A 133 -16.67 14.15 9.28
C ASP A 133 -16.86 13.02 10.31
N ASP A 134 -16.83 11.75 9.90
CA ASP A 134 -17.02 10.60 10.80
C ASP A 134 -15.85 9.62 10.73
N PHE A 135 -15.50 9.09 9.53
CA PHE A 135 -14.50 8.01 9.42
C PHE A 135 -13.10 8.46 9.85
N LEU A 136 -12.58 9.55 9.27
CA LEU A 136 -11.22 10.02 9.57
C LEU A 136 -11.07 10.45 11.04
N PRO A 137 -11.99 11.26 11.64
CA PRO A 137 -11.91 11.63 13.05
C PRO A 137 -12.04 10.43 13.99
N SER A 138 -12.93 9.47 13.67
CA SER A 138 -13.09 8.26 14.49
C SER A 138 -11.84 7.38 14.49
N MET A 139 -11.20 7.22 13.33
CA MET A 139 -9.94 6.47 13.21
C MET A 139 -8.81 7.15 14.01
N GLU A 140 -8.71 8.47 13.95
CA GLU A 140 -7.72 9.22 14.72
C GLU A 140 -7.98 9.12 16.23
N LYS A 141 -9.23 9.20 16.67
CA LYS A 141 -9.65 9.07 18.07
C LYS A 141 -9.23 7.73 18.69
N ILE A 142 -9.27 6.64 17.94
CA ILE A 142 -8.83 5.31 18.39
C ILE A 142 -7.32 5.09 18.25
N GLY A 143 -6.57 6.10 17.84
CA GLY A 143 -5.10 6.06 17.74
C GLY A 143 -4.58 5.52 16.41
N ILE A 144 -5.40 5.36 15.38
CA ILE A 144 -4.97 4.98 14.03
C ILE A 144 -5.14 6.16 13.08
N LYS A 145 -4.01 6.70 12.61
CA LYS A 145 -4.03 7.79 11.62
C LYS A 145 -4.17 7.22 10.20
N VAL A 146 -5.22 7.64 9.49
CA VAL A 146 -5.33 7.39 8.06
C VAL A 146 -4.38 8.32 7.32
N THR A 147 -3.38 7.77 6.65
CA THR A 147 -2.28 8.52 6.04
C THR A 147 -2.47 8.73 4.54
N ALA A 148 -3.28 7.89 3.89
CA ALA A 148 -3.59 8.01 2.47
C ALA A 148 -4.94 7.40 2.12
N GLY A 149 -5.56 7.94 1.06
CA GLY A 149 -6.75 7.38 0.43
C GLY A 149 -6.54 7.24 -1.07
N TRP A 150 -6.67 6.02 -1.58
CA TRP A 150 -6.36 5.66 -2.96
C TRP A 150 -7.56 5.11 -3.70
N ARG A 151 -7.62 5.39 -5.01
CA ARG A 151 -8.56 4.77 -5.95
C ARG A 151 -7.78 3.88 -6.92
N VAL A 152 -8.16 2.64 -7.05
CA VAL A 152 -7.63 1.72 -8.07
C VAL A 152 -8.14 2.17 -9.43
N VAL A 153 -7.22 2.46 -10.35
CA VAL A 153 -7.53 2.83 -11.75
C VAL A 153 -7.23 1.69 -12.70
N VAL A 154 -6.25 0.83 -12.37
CA VAL A 154 -5.95 -0.41 -13.09
C VAL A 154 -5.72 -1.53 -12.08
N GLY A 155 -6.30 -2.69 -12.31
CA GLY A 155 -6.19 -3.88 -11.47
C GLY A 155 -7.54 -4.39 -10.96
N SER A 156 -7.54 -5.54 -10.30
CA SER A 156 -8.73 -6.24 -9.80
C SER A 156 -9.00 -5.96 -8.31
N GLY A 157 -10.22 -6.27 -7.85
CA GLY A 157 -10.66 -6.16 -6.46
C GLY A 157 -11.28 -4.80 -6.12
N PRO A 158 -11.42 -4.48 -4.84
CA PRO A 158 -12.05 -3.23 -4.40
C PRO A 158 -11.37 -1.99 -4.94
N SER A 159 -12.19 -0.99 -5.26
CA SER A 159 -11.78 0.24 -5.94
C SER A 159 -11.16 1.29 -5.02
N ILE A 160 -11.37 1.18 -3.70
CA ILE A 160 -10.84 2.11 -2.70
C ILE A 160 -9.88 1.38 -1.75
N LEU A 161 -8.78 2.04 -1.43
CA LEU A 161 -7.85 1.68 -0.37
C LEU A 161 -7.70 2.87 0.57
N ALA A 162 -8.07 2.69 1.84
CA ALA A 162 -7.67 3.58 2.92
C ALA A 162 -6.44 2.97 3.61
N GLU A 163 -5.35 3.71 3.59
CA GLU A 163 -4.09 3.32 4.21
C GLU A 163 -3.90 4.04 5.53
N SER A 164 -3.61 3.28 6.57
CA SER A 164 -3.29 3.80 7.89
C SER A 164 -1.95 3.28 8.37
N SER A 165 -1.29 4.02 9.26
CA SER A 165 0.00 3.64 9.83
C SER A 165 -0.04 3.65 11.35
N ALA A 166 0.74 2.74 11.95
CA ALA A 166 0.95 2.65 13.39
C ALA A 166 2.39 2.21 13.70
N GLY A 167 2.87 2.46 14.90
CA GLY A 167 4.20 2.07 15.33
C GLY A 167 4.37 0.56 15.53
N SER A 168 3.27 -0.16 15.81
CA SER A 168 3.32 -1.58 16.11
C SER A 168 2.01 -2.32 15.79
N LEU A 169 2.09 -3.65 15.69
CA LEU A 169 0.92 -4.53 15.62
C LEU A 169 0.02 -4.36 16.86
N VAL A 170 0.61 -4.16 18.03
CA VAL A 170 -0.13 -4.03 19.31
C VAL A 170 -1.00 -2.78 19.31
N GLU A 171 -0.51 -1.66 18.78
CA GLU A 171 -1.31 -0.44 18.62
C GLU A 171 -2.51 -0.65 17.72
N ILE A 172 -2.32 -1.31 16.56
CA ILE A 172 -3.40 -1.66 15.64
C ILE A 172 -4.42 -2.58 16.35
N ALA A 173 -3.94 -3.63 17.02
CA ALA A 173 -4.81 -4.59 17.72
C ALA A 173 -5.66 -3.92 18.80
N ARG A 174 -5.06 -3.04 19.60
CA ARG A 174 -5.79 -2.27 20.63
C ARG A 174 -6.86 -1.37 20.03
N ALA A 175 -6.54 -0.68 18.94
CA ALA A 175 -7.48 0.22 18.29
C ALA A 175 -8.68 -0.51 17.69
N ILE A 176 -8.45 -1.62 16.99
CA ILE A 176 -9.55 -2.40 16.37
C ILE A 176 -10.40 -3.18 17.39
N ASP A 177 -9.91 -3.37 18.62
CA ASP A 177 -10.65 -4.02 19.71
C ASP A 177 -11.55 -3.04 20.50
N THR A 178 -11.64 -1.79 20.11
CA THR A 178 -12.49 -0.78 20.75
C THR A 178 -13.94 -0.86 20.25
N ASP A 179 -14.89 -0.44 21.11
CA ASP A 179 -16.30 -0.31 20.72
C ASP A 179 -16.50 0.77 19.66
N GLU A 180 -15.72 1.84 19.74
CA GLU A 180 -15.70 2.91 18.72
C GLU A 180 -15.38 2.37 17.34
N PHE A 181 -14.35 1.52 17.22
CA PHE A 181 -14.02 0.90 15.93
C PHE A 181 -15.15 -0.02 15.45
N ARG A 182 -15.72 -0.84 16.32
CA ARG A 182 -16.84 -1.72 15.96
C ARG A 182 -18.03 -0.94 15.45
N GLN A 183 -18.43 0.15 16.14
CA GLN A 183 -19.52 1.02 15.72
C GLN A 183 -19.24 1.74 14.41
N LEU A 184 -18.02 2.23 14.23
CA LEU A 184 -17.58 2.83 12.96
C LEU A 184 -17.69 1.83 11.80
N MET A 185 -17.25 0.58 12.00
CA MET A 185 -17.33 -0.47 10.97
C MET A 185 -18.77 -0.88 10.67
N VAL A 186 -19.67 -0.87 11.66
CA VAL A 186 -21.12 -1.11 11.45
C VAL A 186 -21.69 -0.02 10.53
N ARG A 187 -21.43 1.25 10.82
CA ARG A 187 -21.90 2.37 9.98
C ARG A 187 -21.30 2.31 8.57
N LEU A 188 -19.97 2.15 8.46
CA LEU A 188 -19.27 2.09 7.18
C LEU A 188 -19.84 0.97 6.30
N LYS A 189 -19.88 -0.26 6.80
CA LYS A 189 -20.30 -1.45 6.05
C LYS A 189 -21.82 -1.53 5.85
N GLY A 190 -22.61 -0.96 6.75
CA GLY A 190 -24.07 -1.00 6.67
C GLY A 190 -24.65 -0.02 5.67
N THR A 191 -23.95 1.07 5.36
CA THR A 191 -24.54 2.18 4.58
C THR A 191 -23.70 2.59 3.36
N TYR A 192 -22.36 2.64 3.50
CA TYR A 192 -21.54 3.36 2.54
C TYR A 192 -20.74 2.45 1.61
N VAL A 193 -20.36 1.25 2.07
CA VAL A 193 -19.44 0.40 1.35
C VAL A 193 -19.87 -1.06 1.29
N LYS A 194 -19.33 -1.77 0.28
CA LYS A 194 -19.44 -3.21 0.10
C LYS A 194 -18.08 -3.83 -0.18
N ASP A 195 -17.99 -5.16 -0.15
CA ASP A 195 -16.77 -5.93 -0.42
C ASP A 195 -15.59 -5.50 0.49
N TYR A 196 -15.92 -5.12 1.73
CA TYR A 196 -14.93 -4.68 2.72
C TYR A 196 -14.03 -5.84 3.15
N HIS A 197 -12.74 -5.58 3.13
CA HIS A 197 -11.74 -6.39 3.83
C HIS A 197 -10.59 -5.52 4.32
N SER A 198 -9.77 -6.06 5.22
CA SER A 198 -8.60 -5.36 5.73
C SER A 198 -7.38 -6.27 5.78
N ARG A 199 -6.20 -5.64 5.81
CA ARG A 199 -4.91 -6.30 6.00
C ARG A 199 -4.07 -5.53 7.00
N ILE A 200 -3.34 -6.26 7.83
CA ILE A 200 -2.29 -5.70 8.66
C ILE A 200 -0.95 -6.10 8.05
N LEU A 201 -0.09 -5.13 7.84
CA LEU A 201 1.15 -5.29 7.11
C LEU A 201 2.33 -4.92 8.02
N ALA A 202 3.31 -5.83 8.11
CA ALA A 202 4.58 -5.58 8.76
C ALA A 202 5.62 -5.10 7.74
N PRO A 203 6.48 -4.10 8.05
CA PRO A 203 7.55 -3.69 7.16
C PRO A 203 8.57 -4.83 6.98
N THR A 204 9.07 -5.01 5.75
CA THR A 204 10.05 -6.07 5.45
C THR A 204 11.47 -5.70 5.81
N GLY A 205 11.78 -4.41 5.92
CA GLY A 205 13.12 -3.86 6.03
C GLY A 205 13.95 -3.91 4.73
N ARG A 206 13.52 -4.67 3.71
CA ARG A 206 14.29 -4.86 2.46
C ARG A 206 14.34 -3.62 1.55
N ILE A 207 13.32 -2.80 1.61
CA ILE A 207 13.24 -1.53 0.88
C ILE A 207 13.77 -0.40 1.76
N ASP A 208 13.46 -0.45 3.05
CA ASP A 208 13.82 0.58 4.02
C ASP A 208 15.33 0.65 4.26
N LEU A 209 16.00 -0.51 4.36
CA LEU A 209 17.43 -0.59 4.70
C LEU A 209 18.34 0.12 3.66
N PRO A 210 18.20 -0.10 2.35
CA PRO A 210 18.98 0.64 1.35
C PRO A 210 18.75 2.16 1.39
N TYR A 211 17.52 2.59 1.72
CA TYR A 211 17.21 4.01 1.84
C TYR A 211 17.89 4.64 3.06
N LEU A 212 17.82 4.00 4.22
CA LEU A 212 18.52 4.45 5.44
C LEU A 212 20.03 4.53 5.24
N MET A 213 20.61 3.57 4.53
CA MET A 213 22.04 3.60 4.21
C MET A 213 22.39 4.78 3.29
N LYS A 214 21.56 5.07 2.26
CA LYS A 214 21.76 6.24 1.38
C LYS A 214 21.69 7.56 2.17
N GLU A 215 20.74 7.72 3.07
CA GLU A 215 20.65 8.92 3.91
C GLU A 215 21.84 9.06 4.86
N MET A 216 22.26 7.99 5.49
CA MET A 216 23.46 8.01 6.35
C MET A 216 24.72 8.44 5.58
N MET A 217 24.91 7.97 4.34
CA MET A 217 26.06 8.33 3.50
C MET A 217 25.98 9.75 2.94
N ALA A 218 24.80 10.35 2.83
CA ALA A 218 24.62 11.73 2.36
C ALA A 218 24.97 12.77 3.41
N HIS A 219 25.17 12.38 4.67
CA HIS A 219 25.53 13.24 5.79
C HIS A 219 27.03 13.14 6.19
N PHE A 220 27.83 12.40 5.44
CA PHE A 220 29.30 12.34 5.50
C PHE A 220 29.94 12.93 4.22
#